data_98a3ab68a3c4cb143721dca5126ea05c
#
_entry.id   98a3ab68a3c4cb143721dca5126ea05c
#
_cell.length_a   1.000
_cell.length_b   1.000
_cell.length_c   1.000
_cell.angle_alpha   90.00
_cell.angle_beta   90.00
_cell.angle_gamma   90.00
#
_symmetry.space_group_name_H-M   'P 1'
#
loop_
_entity.id
_entity.type
_entity.pdbx_description
1 polymer ?
#
loop_
_entity_poly.entity_id
_entity_poly.type
_entity_poly.pdbx_seq_one_letter_code
_entity_poly.pdbx_strand_id
1 'polypeptide(L)'
;NKKNFTTTMKTKLLPLMLLAGIALSGCGTADTAADSFVRVENGQFLLNDKPYYFIGTNFWYGPILGSQGPDGDRGRLARELDALRDRGVTNLRVLVGADGEEGVPCKIEPILQTAPGEYDDALLDGLDYFMREAARRDMKVVLYLTNSWEWSGGYSQYLMWAGEEKAPIPGIDGWNPFREYVAGFIPNERAREMFADHVRFIVGRTNRYTNRKYSEDPAIFSWQICNEPRAFSDENKEEFARWIGSTARLIRSLDPNHMISTGSEGLFGCEVDTLLTERIHAFPEISYVNLHIWPYNWQWATAGHLDEEFDNARQLTREYLECHLDIAERLNKPVVVEEFGFPRDSVRFDRGTPTRLRDAYYTDLLDRVIGSKAEGGLLAGCNFWGWAGEARPAHHNWQRGDDFCCDPAHEPQGFYCVYDDDTTAELIRDANRRLEATPLPGEATKAQ
;
A
#
# COMPACT_ATOMS: atom_id res chain seq x y z
N ASN A 1 39.69 -47.91 -66.42
CA ASN A 1 39.12 -49.26 -66.66
C ASN A 1 37.87 -49.46 -65.85
N LYS A 2 36.74 -49.37 -66.50
CA LYS A 2 35.71 -50.38 -66.85
C LYS A 2 35.38 -51.29 -65.63
N LYS A 3 34.14 -51.45 -65.17
CA LYS A 3 32.95 -51.90 -65.92
C LYS A 3 31.68 -51.70 -65.04
N ASN A 4 30.60 -51.43 -65.71
CA ASN A 4 29.20 -51.55 -65.32
C ASN A 4 28.84 -52.94 -64.76
N PHE A 5 27.85 -53.02 -63.88
CA PHE A 5 26.78 -54.02 -63.98
C PHE A 5 25.51 -53.53 -63.27
N THR A 6 24.49 -53.33 -64.04
CA THR A 6 23.07 -53.20 -63.73
C THR A 6 22.53 -54.60 -63.29
N THR A 7 21.70 -54.62 -62.27
CA THR A 7 20.65 -55.65 -62.15
C THR A 7 19.45 -55.11 -61.34
N THR A 8 18.37 -55.12 -62.03
CA THR A 8 16.99 -54.81 -61.61
C THR A 8 16.43 -56.01 -60.82
N MET A 9 15.73 -55.75 -59.71
CA MET A 9 14.65 -56.66 -59.28
C MET A 9 13.65 -56.00 -58.28
N LYS A 10 12.48 -55.83 -58.80
CA LYS A 10 11.11 -56.12 -58.31
C LYS A 10 10.66 -55.63 -56.95
N THR A 11 9.77 -54.71 -57.05
CA THR A 11 8.69 -54.24 -56.18
C THR A 11 7.99 -55.33 -55.38
N LYS A 12 7.84 -55.09 -54.04
CA LYS A 12 6.68 -55.54 -53.26
C LYS A 12 6.12 -54.37 -52.45
N LEU A 13 4.92 -53.99 -52.81
CA LEU A 13 4.08 -53.10 -52.07
C LEU A 13 3.58 -53.74 -50.76
N LEU A 14 3.75 -53.07 -49.63
CA LEU A 14 3.04 -53.39 -48.40
C LEU A 14 2.32 -52.09 -47.97
N PRO A 15 1.06 -52.12 -47.53
CA PRO A 15 0.30 -50.92 -47.26
C PRO A 15 0.71 -50.29 -45.92
N LEU A 16 1.00 -49.02 -45.98
CA LEU A 16 1.29 -48.20 -44.82
C LEU A 16 -0.04 -47.76 -44.19
N MET A 17 -0.38 -48.32 -43.02
CA MET A 17 -1.49 -47.80 -42.20
C MET A 17 -1.11 -46.42 -41.68
N LEU A 18 -1.87 -45.41 -42.09
CA LEU A 18 -1.79 -44.04 -41.59
C LEU A 18 -2.49 -44.01 -40.22
N LEU A 19 -1.74 -44.02 -39.12
CA LEU A 19 -2.23 -43.62 -37.79
C LEU A 19 -2.28 -42.10 -37.79
N ALA A 20 -3.49 -41.54 -37.93
CA ALA A 20 -3.74 -40.14 -37.63
C ALA A 20 -3.66 -39.90 -36.12
N GLY A 21 -2.52 -39.46 -35.65
CA GLY A 21 -2.36 -38.90 -34.30
C GLY A 21 -3.08 -37.56 -34.25
N ILE A 22 -4.23 -37.53 -33.58
CA ILE A 22 -4.88 -36.26 -33.19
C ILE A 22 -4.00 -35.63 -32.12
N ALA A 23 -3.13 -34.71 -32.52
CA ALA A 23 -2.51 -33.77 -31.59
C ALA A 23 -3.62 -32.81 -31.10
N LEU A 24 -4.14 -33.10 -29.91
CA LEU A 24 -4.89 -32.09 -29.13
C LEU A 24 -3.87 -31.01 -28.78
N SER A 25 -3.80 -29.97 -29.63
CA SER A 25 -3.21 -28.70 -29.25
C SER A 25 -4.12 -28.09 -28.19
N GLY A 26 -3.81 -28.35 -26.92
CA GLY A 26 -4.28 -27.55 -25.82
C GLY A 26 -3.73 -26.16 -26.03
N CYS A 27 -4.54 -25.27 -26.58
CA CYS A 27 -4.31 -23.85 -26.54
C CYS A 27 -4.52 -23.40 -25.10
N GLY A 28 -3.53 -23.69 -24.24
CA GLY A 28 -3.35 -22.97 -23.01
C GLY A 28 -2.90 -21.57 -23.44
N THR A 29 -3.78 -20.60 -23.31
CA THR A 29 -3.37 -19.20 -23.29
C THR A 29 -2.34 -19.10 -22.18
N ALA A 30 -1.07 -19.03 -22.55
CA ALA A 30 -0.05 -18.55 -21.64
C ALA A 30 -0.46 -17.10 -21.32
N ASP A 31 -1.07 -16.90 -20.15
CA ASP A 31 -1.15 -15.57 -19.57
C ASP A 31 0.27 -15.05 -19.59
N THR A 32 0.53 -14.08 -20.45
CA THR A 32 1.83 -13.44 -20.46
C THR A 32 2.00 -12.77 -19.11
N ALA A 33 3.14 -12.96 -18.45
CA ALA A 33 3.39 -12.39 -17.11
C ALA A 33 3.09 -10.88 -17.05
N ALA A 34 3.15 -10.17 -18.17
CA ALA A 34 2.80 -8.77 -18.32
C ALA A 34 1.33 -8.45 -18.02
N ASP A 35 0.40 -9.37 -18.26
CA ASP A 35 -1.04 -9.13 -18.07
C ASP A 35 -1.46 -9.23 -16.60
N SER A 36 -0.60 -9.80 -15.75
CA SER A 36 -0.87 -10.00 -14.31
C SER A 36 -0.51 -8.78 -13.45
N PHE A 37 0.25 -7.83 -13.96
CA PHE A 37 0.63 -6.61 -13.24
C PHE A 37 -0.44 -5.54 -13.40
N VAL A 38 -0.70 -4.79 -12.32
CA VAL A 38 -1.49 -3.57 -12.45
C VAL A 38 -0.62 -2.49 -13.11
N ARG A 39 -1.15 -1.84 -14.12
CA ARG A 39 -0.46 -0.75 -14.83
C ARG A 39 -1.36 0.46 -14.97
N VAL A 40 -0.77 1.59 -15.32
CA VAL A 40 -1.52 2.82 -15.62
C VAL A 40 -1.55 3.05 -17.12
N GLU A 41 -2.74 3.30 -17.63
CA GLU A 41 -2.94 3.69 -19.03
C GLU A 41 -4.11 4.68 -19.11
N ASN A 42 -3.89 5.82 -19.78
CA ASN A 42 -4.89 6.87 -19.97
C ASN A 42 -5.58 7.32 -18.66
N GLY A 43 -4.81 7.49 -17.58
CA GLY A 43 -5.32 7.94 -16.28
C GLY A 43 -6.07 6.88 -15.48
N GLN A 44 -6.04 5.62 -15.89
CA GLN A 44 -6.71 4.52 -15.19
C GLN A 44 -5.76 3.40 -14.82
N PHE A 45 -6.03 2.72 -13.73
CA PHE A 45 -5.41 1.42 -13.45
C PHE A 45 -6.05 0.36 -14.32
N LEU A 46 -5.21 -0.51 -14.89
CA LEU A 46 -5.63 -1.69 -15.62
C LEU A 46 -5.05 -2.95 -14.99
N LEU A 47 -5.87 -3.97 -14.85
CA LEU A 47 -5.49 -5.34 -14.50
C LEU A 47 -6.11 -6.28 -15.53
N ASN A 48 -5.29 -7.06 -16.24
CA ASN A 48 -5.74 -7.92 -17.33
C ASN A 48 -6.57 -7.15 -18.38
N ASP A 49 -6.09 -5.98 -18.78
CA ASP A 49 -6.71 -5.04 -19.73
C ASP A 49 -8.09 -4.50 -19.32
N LYS A 50 -8.48 -4.68 -18.06
CA LYS A 50 -9.73 -4.14 -17.52
C LYS A 50 -9.45 -3.05 -16.49
N PRO A 51 -10.26 -1.99 -16.44
CA PRO A 51 -10.17 -0.99 -15.39
C PRO A 51 -10.24 -1.63 -13.99
N TYR A 52 -9.31 -1.23 -13.13
CA TYR A 52 -9.18 -1.75 -11.77
C TYR A 52 -9.51 -0.65 -10.76
N TYR A 53 -10.61 -0.82 -10.05
CA TYR A 53 -11.07 0.03 -8.95
C TYR A 53 -11.13 -0.79 -7.68
N PHE A 54 -10.84 -0.20 -6.52
CA PHE A 54 -10.81 -0.96 -5.28
C PHE A 54 -11.18 -0.14 -4.04
N ILE A 55 -11.71 -0.83 -3.04
CA ILE A 55 -11.80 -0.37 -1.65
C ILE A 55 -10.94 -1.34 -0.83
N GLY A 56 -9.81 -0.87 -0.41
CA GLY A 56 -8.78 -1.61 0.30
C GLY A 56 -8.59 -1.12 1.74
N THR A 57 -7.53 -1.60 2.38
CA THR A 57 -7.21 -1.24 3.76
C THR A 57 -5.72 -1.08 4.01
N ASN A 58 -5.37 -0.33 5.07
CA ASN A 58 -4.07 -0.40 5.69
C ASN A 58 -3.98 -1.63 6.59
N PHE A 59 -2.89 -2.38 6.46
CA PHE A 59 -2.59 -3.60 7.22
C PHE A 59 -1.09 -3.70 7.46
N TRP A 60 -0.52 -2.62 8.04
CA TRP A 60 0.92 -2.43 8.14
C TRP A 60 1.65 -3.54 8.91
N TYR A 61 0.98 -4.20 9.85
CA TYR A 61 1.56 -5.26 10.70
C TYR A 61 1.48 -6.67 10.09
N GLY A 62 0.96 -6.83 8.89
CA GLY A 62 0.83 -8.13 8.23
C GLY A 62 2.13 -8.94 8.19
N PRO A 63 3.28 -8.36 7.80
CA PRO A 63 4.56 -9.05 7.80
C PRO A 63 5.01 -9.52 9.20
N ILE A 64 4.67 -8.77 10.25
CA ILE A 64 4.97 -9.17 11.64
C ILE A 64 4.20 -10.44 11.99
N LEU A 65 2.89 -10.49 11.71
CA LEU A 65 2.09 -11.70 11.90
C LEU A 65 2.63 -12.88 11.07
N GLY A 66 3.19 -12.61 9.89
CA GLY A 66 3.80 -13.60 9.01
C GLY A 66 5.09 -14.20 9.53
N SER A 67 5.75 -13.57 10.52
CA SER A 67 7.03 -14.02 11.05
C SER A 67 6.91 -15.31 11.86
N GLN A 68 8.03 -16.00 12.04
CA GLN A 68 8.16 -17.15 12.96
C GLN A 68 8.64 -16.74 14.35
N GLY A 69 8.91 -15.47 14.57
CA GLY A 69 9.32 -14.94 15.86
C GLY A 69 8.20 -14.96 16.91
N PRO A 70 8.50 -14.56 18.14
CA PRO A 70 7.53 -14.56 19.25
C PRO A 70 6.35 -13.62 19.05
N ASP A 71 6.51 -12.61 18.17
CA ASP A 71 5.48 -11.63 17.82
C ASP A 71 4.66 -12.03 16.59
N GLY A 72 4.98 -13.18 15.94
CA GLY A 72 4.29 -13.71 14.78
C GLY A 72 3.06 -14.54 15.16
N ASP A 73 2.05 -14.49 14.32
CA ASP A 73 0.87 -15.36 14.38
C ASP A 73 0.32 -15.64 12.97
N ARG A 74 0.88 -16.64 12.33
CA ARG A 74 0.47 -17.07 10.98
C ARG A 74 -0.99 -17.56 10.92
N GLY A 75 -1.48 -18.11 12.03
CA GLY A 75 -2.88 -18.53 12.14
C GLY A 75 -3.83 -17.32 12.08
N ARG A 76 -3.53 -16.28 12.86
CA ARG A 76 -4.25 -15.01 12.81
C ARG A 76 -4.11 -14.37 11.42
N LEU A 77 -2.91 -14.30 10.87
CA LEU A 77 -2.70 -13.74 9.53
C LEU A 77 -3.63 -14.40 8.49
N ALA A 78 -3.72 -15.71 8.49
CA ALA A 78 -4.59 -16.42 7.56
C ALA A 78 -6.06 -16.04 7.76
N ARG A 79 -6.56 -16.01 9.01
CA ARG A 79 -7.95 -15.63 9.32
C ARG A 79 -8.25 -14.17 8.93
N GLU A 80 -7.32 -13.24 9.19
CA GLU A 80 -7.49 -11.82 8.83
C GLU A 80 -7.54 -11.63 7.31
N LEU A 81 -6.64 -12.27 6.55
CA LEU A 81 -6.66 -12.18 5.10
C LEU A 81 -7.93 -12.82 4.51
N ASP A 82 -8.41 -13.94 5.06
CA ASP A 82 -9.67 -14.55 4.66
C ASP A 82 -10.85 -13.63 4.98
N ALA A 83 -10.89 -13.04 6.18
CA ALA A 83 -11.92 -12.10 6.60
C ALA A 83 -11.98 -10.84 5.73
N LEU A 84 -10.82 -10.32 5.31
CA LEU A 84 -10.72 -9.19 4.38
C LEU A 84 -11.23 -9.58 2.99
N ARG A 85 -10.80 -10.73 2.47
CA ARG A 85 -11.26 -11.24 1.17
C ARG A 85 -12.78 -11.44 1.14
N ASP A 86 -13.36 -12.00 2.20
CA ASP A 86 -14.80 -12.20 2.33
C ASP A 86 -15.59 -10.88 2.35
N ARG A 87 -14.93 -9.77 2.66
CA ARG A 87 -15.47 -8.41 2.59
C ARG A 87 -15.16 -7.70 1.26
N GLY A 88 -14.55 -8.41 0.30
CA GLY A 88 -14.16 -7.85 -1.00
C GLY A 88 -12.93 -6.94 -0.94
N VAL A 89 -12.22 -6.91 0.19
CA VAL A 89 -10.99 -6.13 0.37
C VAL A 89 -9.82 -6.94 -0.18
N THR A 90 -9.31 -6.53 -1.34
CA THR A 90 -8.24 -7.22 -2.07
C THR A 90 -7.03 -6.33 -2.35
N ASN A 91 -7.01 -5.11 -1.83
CA ASN A 91 -5.85 -4.21 -1.89
C ASN A 91 -5.41 -3.84 -0.47
N LEU A 92 -4.15 -4.09 -0.16
CA LEU A 92 -3.56 -3.90 1.16
C LEU A 92 -2.39 -2.94 1.08
N ARG A 93 -2.35 -1.95 1.97
CA ARG A 93 -1.19 -1.07 2.13
C ARG A 93 -0.40 -1.49 3.37
N VAL A 94 0.89 -1.80 3.20
CA VAL A 94 1.70 -2.56 4.15
C VAL A 94 3.09 -1.95 4.31
N LEU A 95 3.55 -1.84 5.56
CA LEU A 95 4.92 -1.48 5.88
C LEU A 95 5.85 -2.69 5.71
N VAL A 96 6.98 -2.52 5.05
CA VAL A 96 7.98 -3.60 4.94
C VAL A 96 8.58 -3.97 6.29
N GLY A 97 8.70 -3.01 7.21
CA GLY A 97 9.14 -3.20 8.59
C GLY A 97 9.65 -1.90 9.20
N ALA A 98 9.88 -1.92 10.51
CA ALA A 98 10.38 -0.78 11.26
C ALA A 98 11.91 -0.74 11.30
N ASP A 99 12.46 0.47 11.52
CA ASP A 99 13.89 0.75 11.62
C ASP A 99 14.27 1.11 13.06
N GLY A 100 15.44 0.64 13.55
CA GLY A 100 16.08 1.14 14.76
C GLY A 100 16.30 0.13 15.87
N GLU A 101 15.98 0.51 17.10
CA GLU A 101 16.18 -0.29 18.32
C GLU A 101 14.84 -0.63 18.97
N GLU A 102 14.79 -1.78 19.64
CA GLU A 102 13.64 -2.16 20.49
C GLU A 102 13.65 -1.38 21.82
N GLY A 103 12.49 -1.31 22.47
CA GLY A 103 12.34 -0.64 23.77
C GLY A 103 12.23 0.89 23.68
N VAL A 104 12.13 1.45 22.49
CA VAL A 104 11.90 2.90 22.30
C VAL A 104 10.40 3.21 22.47
N PRO A 105 10.04 4.12 23.40
CA PRO A 105 8.64 4.49 23.61
C PRO A 105 7.94 4.96 22.32
N CYS A 106 6.65 4.68 22.20
CA CYS A 106 5.79 5.07 21.06
C CYS A 106 6.20 4.46 19.72
N LYS A 107 7.07 3.46 19.69
CA LYS A 107 7.55 2.80 18.49
C LYS A 107 7.04 1.36 18.44
N ILE A 108 6.71 0.90 17.23
CA ILE A 108 6.29 -0.48 17.01
C ILE A 108 7.48 -1.43 17.14
N GLU A 109 7.21 -2.64 17.58
CA GLU A 109 8.15 -3.76 17.63
C GLU A 109 7.48 -5.01 17.05
N PRO A 110 8.26 -5.97 16.58
CA PRO A 110 9.72 -6.01 16.48
C PRO A 110 10.30 -5.18 15.34
N ILE A 111 11.60 -4.94 15.36
CA ILE A 111 12.33 -4.10 14.41
C ILE A 111 12.89 -4.93 13.27
N LEU A 112 12.66 -4.51 12.04
CA LEU A 112 13.19 -5.16 10.84
C LEU A 112 14.65 -4.79 10.58
N GLN A 113 14.95 -3.51 10.47
CA GLN A 113 16.31 -3.02 10.24
C GLN A 113 16.91 -2.53 11.55
N THR A 114 17.81 -3.31 12.15
CA THR A 114 18.38 -3.05 13.48
C THR A 114 19.61 -2.16 13.45
N ALA A 115 20.29 -2.10 12.32
CA ALA A 115 21.36 -1.17 11.99
C ALA A 115 21.40 -0.98 10.45
N PRO A 116 22.08 0.03 9.91
CA PRO A 116 22.17 0.22 8.47
C PRO A 116 22.67 -1.04 7.73
N GLY A 117 21.77 -1.65 6.94
CA GLY A 117 22.04 -2.89 6.20
C GLY A 117 21.99 -4.18 7.02
N GLU A 118 21.61 -4.13 8.31
CA GLU A 118 21.42 -5.29 9.16
C GLU A 118 19.93 -5.53 9.42
N TYR A 119 19.46 -6.74 9.12
CA TYR A 119 18.04 -7.07 9.13
C TYR A 119 17.73 -8.28 10.02
N ASP A 120 16.62 -8.23 10.72
CA ASP A 120 16.07 -9.38 11.41
C ASP A 120 15.54 -10.41 10.40
N ASP A 121 16.12 -11.61 10.41
CA ASP A 121 15.80 -12.66 9.44
C ASP A 121 14.40 -13.25 9.63
N ALA A 122 13.87 -13.26 10.86
CA ALA A 122 12.52 -13.74 11.11
C ALA A 122 11.47 -12.78 10.55
N LEU A 123 11.72 -11.47 10.55
CA LEU A 123 10.84 -10.48 9.94
C LEU A 123 10.95 -10.45 8.42
N LEU A 124 12.13 -10.67 7.86
CA LEU A 124 12.28 -10.88 6.41
C LEU A 124 11.53 -12.13 5.95
N ASP A 125 11.61 -13.21 6.72
CA ASP A 125 10.81 -14.42 6.48
C ASP A 125 9.31 -14.13 6.58
N GLY A 126 8.91 -13.31 7.56
CA GLY A 126 7.53 -12.86 7.75
C GLY A 126 6.99 -12.06 6.57
N LEU A 127 7.78 -11.15 6.01
CA LEU A 127 7.44 -10.41 4.81
C LEU A 127 7.24 -11.33 3.60
N ASP A 128 8.18 -12.26 3.39
CA ASP A 128 8.08 -13.24 2.29
C ASP A 128 6.84 -14.15 2.45
N TYR A 129 6.55 -14.59 3.68
CA TYR A 129 5.38 -15.40 4.00
C TYR A 129 4.07 -14.62 3.76
N PHE A 130 4.01 -13.39 4.25
CA PHE A 130 2.86 -12.49 4.04
C PHE A 130 2.58 -12.31 2.54
N MET A 131 3.59 -11.98 1.74
CA MET A 131 3.45 -11.79 0.30
C MET A 131 2.92 -13.05 -0.39
N ARG A 132 3.40 -14.24 -0.02
CA ARG A 132 2.86 -15.52 -0.52
C ARG A 132 1.39 -15.69 -0.16
N GLU A 133 1.02 -15.40 1.09
CA GLU A 133 -0.37 -15.58 1.55
C GLU A 133 -1.34 -14.58 0.92
N ALA A 134 -0.90 -13.34 0.68
CA ALA A 134 -1.65 -12.34 -0.07
C ALA A 134 -1.84 -12.77 -1.54
N ALA A 135 -0.76 -13.21 -2.19
CA ALA A 135 -0.81 -13.70 -3.58
C ALA A 135 -1.78 -14.88 -3.76
N ARG A 136 -1.79 -15.83 -2.82
CA ARG A 136 -2.72 -17.00 -2.84
C ARG A 136 -4.20 -16.62 -2.73
N ARG A 137 -4.48 -15.38 -2.30
CA ARG A 137 -5.84 -14.83 -2.16
C ARG A 137 -6.16 -13.79 -3.21
N ASP A 138 -5.34 -13.70 -4.27
CA ASP A 138 -5.46 -12.72 -5.34
C ASP A 138 -5.46 -11.25 -4.84
N MET A 139 -4.78 -11.00 -3.72
CA MET A 139 -4.62 -9.67 -3.15
C MET A 139 -3.47 -8.92 -3.79
N LYS A 140 -3.63 -7.61 -3.91
CA LYS A 140 -2.62 -6.66 -4.37
C LYS A 140 -2.07 -5.87 -3.19
N VAL A 141 -0.76 -5.70 -3.13
CA VAL A 141 -0.09 -5.11 -1.96
C VAL A 141 0.72 -3.88 -2.36
N VAL A 142 0.43 -2.76 -1.72
CA VAL A 142 1.30 -1.58 -1.70
C VAL A 142 2.32 -1.78 -0.60
N LEU A 143 3.61 -1.79 -0.93
CA LEU A 143 4.69 -1.91 0.03
C LEU A 143 5.38 -0.57 0.22
N TYR A 144 5.21 0.08 1.40
CA TYR A 144 5.95 1.29 1.70
C TYR A 144 7.23 1.01 2.48
N LEU A 145 8.30 1.71 2.08
CA LEU A 145 9.67 1.34 2.39
C LEU A 145 10.20 1.98 3.68
N THR A 146 9.66 3.12 4.08
CA THR A 146 10.04 3.85 5.30
C THR A 146 8.93 4.78 5.75
N ASN A 147 9.20 5.64 6.74
CA ASN A 147 8.23 6.54 7.35
C ASN A 147 8.86 7.91 7.65
N SER A 148 8.09 8.98 7.58
CA SER A 148 8.53 10.27 8.10
C SER A 148 8.29 10.42 9.61
N TRP A 149 7.40 9.58 10.17
CA TRP A 149 7.02 9.61 11.57
C TRP A 149 7.79 8.56 12.38
N GLU A 150 7.92 8.83 13.70
CA GLU A 150 8.76 8.07 14.63
C GLU A 150 8.28 6.64 14.90
N TRP A 151 6.98 6.38 14.76
CA TRP A 151 6.38 5.14 15.23
C TRP A 151 6.92 3.86 14.57
N SER A 152 7.60 3.99 13.43
CA SER A 152 8.35 2.90 12.80
C SER A 152 9.81 3.26 12.49
N GLY A 153 10.37 4.27 13.15
CA GLY A 153 11.76 4.71 12.98
C GLY A 153 11.94 5.75 11.89
N GLY A 154 12.11 5.31 10.66
CA GLY A 154 12.11 6.18 9.48
C GLY A 154 13.11 7.33 9.53
N TYR A 155 12.68 8.54 9.13
CA TYR A 155 13.54 9.73 9.04
C TYR A 155 14.39 9.96 10.30
N SER A 156 13.76 9.88 11.47
CA SER A 156 14.46 10.10 12.73
C SER A 156 15.54 9.05 13.00
N GLN A 157 15.29 7.81 12.62
CA GLN A 157 16.25 6.74 12.81
C GLN A 157 17.43 6.85 11.85
N TYR A 158 17.19 7.18 10.58
CA TYR A 158 18.27 7.40 9.61
C TYR A 158 19.17 8.57 10.00
N LEU A 159 18.60 9.64 10.58
CA LEU A 159 19.37 10.75 11.13
C LEU A 159 20.29 10.31 12.28
N MET A 160 19.77 9.54 13.24
CA MET A 160 20.59 9.00 14.32
C MET A 160 21.72 8.10 13.81
N TRP A 161 21.45 7.26 12.81
CA TRP A 161 22.48 6.45 12.17
C TRP A 161 23.49 7.29 11.35
N ALA A 162 23.07 8.45 10.87
CA ALA A 162 23.98 9.41 10.22
C ALA A 162 24.90 10.15 11.22
N GLY A 163 24.66 9.99 12.52
CA GLY A 163 25.47 10.58 13.58
C GLY A 163 24.85 11.79 14.25
N GLU A 164 23.59 12.09 13.95
CA GLU A 164 22.84 13.13 14.66
C GLU A 164 22.49 12.69 16.10
N GLU A 165 22.15 13.65 16.95
CA GLU A 165 21.73 13.40 18.33
C GLU A 165 20.47 12.53 18.41
N LYS A 166 20.15 12.06 19.60
CA LYS A 166 18.94 11.28 19.85
C LYS A 166 17.69 12.06 19.43
N ALA A 167 16.85 11.43 18.60
CA ALA A 167 15.63 12.04 18.11
C ALA A 167 14.62 12.29 19.26
N PRO A 168 13.94 13.43 19.24
CA PRO A 168 12.78 13.68 20.10
C PRO A 168 11.66 12.67 19.82
N ILE A 169 10.88 12.33 20.85
CA ILE A 169 9.72 11.46 20.74
C ILE A 169 8.46 12.31 20.92
N PRO A 170 7.57 12.44 19.94
CA PRO A 170 6.43 13.35 20.01
C PRO A 170 5.55 13.20 21.25
N GLY A 171 5.31 11.96 21.69
CA GLY A 171 4.53 11.66 22.90
C GLY A 171 5.17 12.08 24.19
N ILE A 172 6.48 12.39 24.20
CA ILE A 172 7.27 12.80 25.37
C ILE A 172 7.73 14.25 25.24
N ASP A 173 8.34 14.58 24.10
CA ASP A 173 9.04 15.86 23.88
C ASP A 173 8.18 16.87 23.10
N GLY A 174 7.04 16.43 22.54
CA GLY A 174 6.15 17.23 21.71
C GLY A 174 6.44 17.17 20.21
N TRP A 175 5.45 17.54 19.42
CA TRP A 175 5.51 17.48 17.96
C TRP A 175 6.47 18.49 17.32
N ASN A 176 6.60 19.70 17.88
CA ASN A 176 7.45 20.74 17.29
C ASN A 176 8.94 20.35 17.33
N PRO A 177 9.52 19.92 18.48
CA PRO A 177 10.91 19.44 18.51
C PRO A 177 11.16 18.28 17.54
N PHE A 178 10.20 17.35 17.41
CA PHE A 178 10.31 16.24 16.46
C PHE A 178 10.34 16.72 15.02
N ARG A 179 9.40 17.60 14.62
CA ARG A 179 9.35 18.15 13.26
C ARG A 179 10.60 18.94 12.87
N GLU A 180 11.11 19.74 13.81
CA GLU A 180 12.38 20.46 13.62
C GLU A 180 13.56 19.50 13.42
N TYR A 181 13.60 18.42 14.20
CA TYR A 181 14.64 17.40 14.07
C TYR A 181 14.56 16.66 12.71
N VAL A 182 13.42 16.13 12.34
CA VAL A 182 13.27 15.32 11.12
C VAL A 182 13.35 16.16 9.84
N ALA A 183 13.19 17.49 9.91
CA ALA A 183 13.49 18.38 8.80
C ALA A 183 14.95 18.25 8.34
N GLY A 184 15.84 17.79 9.21
CA GLY A 184 17.25 17.49 8.90
C GLY A 184 17.44 16.31 7.96
N PHE A 185 16.46 15.44 7.75
CA PHE A 185 16.60 14.27 6.88
C PHE A 185 16.84 14.63 5.41
N ILE A 186 16.06 15.57 4.88
CA ILE A 186 16.12 15.95 3.47
C ILE A 186 17.51 16.51 3.09
N PRO A 187 18.14 17.43 3.84
CA PRO A 187 19.49 17.89 3.52
C PRO A 187 20.60 16.87 3.90
N ASN A 188 20.33 15.84 4.71
CA ASN A 188 21.35 14.90 5.15
C ASN A 188 21.60 13.80 4.11
N GLU A 189 22.64 13.95 3.31
CA GLU A 189 23.00 13.00 2.24
C GLU A 189 23.28 11.59 2.77
N ARG A 190 23.98 11.47 3.92
CA ARG A 190 24.31 10.17 4.52
C ARG A 190 23.05 9.41 4.96
N ALA A 191 22.09 10.09 5.57
CA ALA A 191 20.81 9.50 5.94
C ALA A 191 20.05 9.00 4.71
N ARG A 192 20.02 9.79 3.63
CA ARG A 192 19.37 9.42 2.37
C ARG A 192 20.08 8.25 1.66
N GLU A 193 21.42 8.17 1.72
CA GLU A 193 22.17 7.04 1.17
C GLU A 193 21.85 5.72 1.90
N MET A 194 21.82 5.72 3.23
CA MET A 194 21.43 4.52 4.01
C MET A 194 20.01 4.08 3.67
N PHE A 195 19.09 5.02 3.47
CA PHE A 195 17.75 4.68 2.98
C PHE A 195 17.78 4.12 1.55
N ALA A 196 18.59 4.68 0.65
CA ALA A 196 18.75 4.15 -0.71
C ALA A 196 19.29 2.71 -0.71
N ASP A 197 20.18 2.37 0.23
CA ASP A 197 20.66 0.99 0.41
C ASP A 197 19.54 0.05 0.90
N HIS A 198 18.69 0.52 1.81
CA HIS A 198 17.49 -0.21 2.22
C HIS A 198 16.54 -0.45 1.03
N VAL A 199 16.32 0.56 0.18
CA VAL A 199 15.53 0.40 -1.05
C VAL A 199 16.12 -0.69 -1.95
N ARG A 200 17.44 -0.67 -2.19
CA ARG A 200 18.11 -1.69 -3.02
C ARG A 200 17.94 -3.10 -2.43
N PHE A 201 18.04 -3.21 -1.12
CA PHE A 201 17.91 -4.49 -0.43
C PHE A 201 16.48 -5.04 -0.52
N ILE A 202 15.47 -4.25 -0.21
CA ILE A 202 14.07 -4.72 -0.18
C ILE A 202 13.53 -4.96 -1.59
N VAL A 203 13.71 -4.02 -2.52
CA VAL A 203 13.22 -4.15 -3.90
C VAL A 203 13.93 -5.30 -4.64
N GLY A 204 15.20 -5.52 -4.34
CA GLY A 204 16.01 -6.59 -4.95
C GLY A 204 15.77 -7.99 -4.39
N ARG A 205 14.85 -8.18 -3.44
CA ARG A 205 14.63 -9.48 -2.77
C ARG A 205 14.09 -10.55 -3.71
N THR A 206 14.38 -11.79 -3.35
CA THR A 206 13.71 -12.99 -3.85
C THR A 206 12.93 -13.61 -2.69
N ASN A 207 11.64 -13.85 -2.89
CA ASN A 207 10.77 -14.46 -1.90
C ASN A 207 11.18 -15.92 -1.63
N ARG A 208 11.43 -16.27 -0.38
CA ARG A 208 11.90 -17.61 0.06
C ARG A 208 10.89 -18.72 -0.23
N TYR A 209 9.61 -18.41 -0.20
CA TYR A 209 8.53 -19.38 -0.34
C TYR A 209 8.14 -19.65 -1.79
N THR A 210 8.28 -18.65 -2.66
CA THR A 210 7.87 -18.73 -4.06
C THR A 210 9.07 -18.84 -5.01
N ASN A 211 10.28 -18.57 -4.53
CA ASN A 211 11.51 -18.43 -5.31
C ASN A 211 11.37 -17.43 -6.47
N ARG A 212 10.48 -16.44 -6.31
CA ARG A 212 10.23 -15.36 -7.26
C ARG A 212 10.87 -14.10 -6.76
N LYS A 213 11.49 -13.31 -7.64
CA LYS A 213 11.93 -11.96 -7.30
C LYS A 213 10.72 -11.09 -6.99
N TYR A 214 10.84 -10.16 -6.06
CA TYR A 214 9.78 -9.20 -5.79
C TYR A 214 9.43 -8.38 -7.02
N SER A 215 10.42 -7.99 -7.83
CA SER A 215 10.20 -7.31 -9.12
C SER A 215 9.42 -8.14 -10.17
N GLU A 216 9.19 -9.41 -9.91
CA GLU A 216 8.45 -10.34 -10.79
C GLU A 216 7.14 -10.84 -10.14
N ASP A 217 6.80 -10.36 -8.93
CA ASP A 217 5.62 -10.82 -8.19
C ASP A 217 4.39 -9.92 -8.47
N PRO A 218 3.42 -10.39 -9.27
CA PRO A 218 2.25 -9.59 -9.63
C PRO A 218 1.32 -9.31 -8.44
N ALA A 219 1.55 -9.88 -7.26
CA ALA A 219 0.83 -9.51 -6.04
C ALA A 219 1.27 -8.14 -5.50
N ILE A 220 2.45 -7.64 -5.86
CA ILE A 220 2.82 -6.26 -5.55
C ILE A 220 2.03 -5.32 -6.47
N PHE A 221 1.28 -4.39 -5.87
CA PHE A 221 0.58 -3.34 -6.59
C PHE A 221 1.53 -2.20 -6.93
N SER A 222 2.23 -1.70 -5.93
CA SER A 222 3.22 -0.64 -6.08
C SER A 222 4.26 -0.67 -4.97
N TRP A 223 5.45 -0.18 -5.31
CA TRP A 223 6.42 0.30 -4.34
C TRP A 223 6.05 1.71 -3.92
N GLN A 224 6.05 1.98 -2.63
CA GLN A 224 5.80 3.30 -2.10
C GLN A 224 7.04 3.81 -1.37
N ILE A 225 7.50 5.01 -1.73
CA ILE A 225 8.76 5.55 -1.25
C ILE A 225 8.77 5.65 0.28
N CYS A 226 7.73 6.23 0.86
CA CYS A 226 7.70 6.51 2.30
C CYS A 226 6.25 6.65 2.76
N ASN A 227 5.95 6.32 4.01
CA ASN A 227 4.72 6.78 4.64
C ASN A 227 4.85 8.28 4.94
N GLU A 228 3.95 9.06 4.36
CA GLU A 228 3.80 10.49 4.59
C GLU A 228 5.10 11.32 4.48
N PRO A 229 5.86 11.18 3.36
CA PRO A 229 7.08 11.95 3.19
C PRO A 229 6.78 13.45 3.18
N ARG A 230 7.59 14.22 3.90
CA ARG A 230 7.47 15.68 4.00
C ARG A 230 8.81 16.39 3.87
N ALA A 231 8.76 17.63 3.41
CA ALA A 231 9.90 18.55 3.47
C ALA A 231 10.17 19.06 4.89
N PHE A 232 9.13 19.21 5.71
CA PHE A 232 9.11 19.78 7.06
C PHE A 232 9.59 21.23 7.15
N SER A 233 9.97 21.86 6.06
CA SER A 233 10.27 23.28 5.98
C SER A 233 10.19 23.79 4.53
N ASP A 234 10.00 25.09 4.36
CA ASP A 234 9.97 25.71 3.03
C ASP A 234 11.32 25.62 2.32
N GLU A 235 12.41 25.70 3.05
CA GLU A 235 13.79 25.62 2.52
C GLU A 235 14.09 24.24 1.90
N ASN A 236 13.46 23.21 2.42
CA ASN A 236 13.67 21.84 1.97
C ASN A 236 12.85 21.45 0.73
N LYS A 237 11.86 22.21 0.30
CA LYS A 237 10.91 21.84 -0.76
C LYS A 237 11.57 21.40 -2.05
N GLU A 238 12.60 22.14 -2.50
CA GLU A 238 13.34 21.84 -3.73
C GLU A 238 14.11 20.52 -3.64
N GLU A 239 14.83 20.31 -2.54
CA GLU A 239 15.60 19.07 -2.30
C GLU A 239 14.66 17.88 -2.06
N PHE A 240 13.56 18.10 -1.36
CA PHE A 240 12.51 17.10 -1.17
C PHE A 240 11.97 16.58 -2.50
N ALA A 241 11.60 17.47 -3.41
CA ALA A 241 11.14 17.05 -4.73
C ALA A 241 12.22 16.28 -5.50
N ARG A 242 13.50 16.74 -5.44
CA ARG A 242 14.62 16.02 -6.04
C ARG A 242 14.82 14.62 -5.42
N TRP A 243 14.70 14.50 -4.10
CA TRP A 243 14.82 13.22 -3.40
C TRP A 243 13.70 12.24 -3.81
N ILE A 244 12.45 12.69 -3.87
CA ILE A 244 11.33 11.87 -4.38
C ILE A 244 11.63 11.35 -5.79
N GLY A 245 12.01 12.24 -6.72
CA GLY A 245 12.32 11.84 -8.10
C GLY A 245 13.54 10.93 -8.22
N SER A 246 14.59 11.15 -7.44
CA SER A 246 15.78 10.28 -7.46
C SER A 246 15.50 8.90 -6.88
N THR A 247 14.71 8.82 -5.81
CA THR A 247 14.30 7.55 -5.22
C THR A 247 13.36 6.76 -6.15
N ALA A 248 12.41 7.44 -6.81
CA ALA A 248 11.56 6.81 -7.81
C ALA A 248 12.38 6.23 -8.97
N ARG A 249 13.38 6.95 -9.49
CA ARG A 249 14.29 6.44 -10.51
C ARG A 249 15.13 5.26 -10.02
N LEU A 250 15.60 5.28 -8.75
CA LEU A 250 16.31 4.15 -8.16
C LEU A 250 15.41 2.90 -8.16
N ILE A 251 14.18 3.01 -7.65
CA ILE A 251 13.22 1.89 -7.64
C ILE A 251 12.97 1.39 -9.06
N ARG A 252 12.71 2.30 -10.01
CA ARG A 252 12.49 1.94 -11.42
C ARG A 252 13.68 1.21 -12.06
N SER A 253 14.90 1.55 -11.67
CA SER A 253 16.10 0.86 -12.14
C SER A 253 16.23 -0.58 -11.62
N LEU A 254 15.63 -0.87 -10.47
CA LEU A 254 15.62 -2.19 -9.83
C LEU A 254 14.40 -3.02 -10.26
N ASP A 255 13.30 -2.34 -10.52
CA ASP A 255 12.01 -2.96 -10.84
C ASP A 255 11.33 -2.23 -12.00
N PRO A 256 11.38 -2.79 -13.21
CA PRO A 256 10.75 -2.20 -14.38
C PRO A 256 9.23 -2.46 -14.45
N ASN A 257 8.68 -3.36 -13.65
CA ASN A 257 7.33 -3.90 -13.81
C ASN A 257 6.28 -3.19 -12.94
N HIS A 258 6.62 -2.89 -11.68
CA HIS A 258 5.63 -2.38 -10.73
C HIS A 258 5.44 -0.86 -10.82
N MET A 259 4.29 -0.43 -10.38
CA MET A 259 4.01 0.98 -10.14
C MET A 259 4.84 1.50 -8.96
N ILE A 260 5.01 2.81 -8.92
CA ILE A 260 5.72 3.52 -7.85
C ILE A 260 4.84 4.68 -7.41
N SER A 261 4.73 4.90 -6.12
CA SER A 261 4.02 6.04 -5.53
C SER A 261 4.84 6.74 -4.46
N THR A 262 4.45 7.96 -4.15
CA THR A 262 5.17 8.78 -3.17
C THR A 262 4.86 8.38 -1.73
N GLY A 263 3.60 8.07 -1.41
CA GLY A 263 3.05 7.88 -0.07
C GLY A 263 2.71 9.19 0.65
N SER A 264 2.67 10.31 -0.08
CA SER A 264 2.38 11.64 0.47
C SER A 264 0.94 11.75 0.96
N GLU A 265 0.70 12.56 2.01
CA GLU A 265 -0.64 13.00 2.39
C GLU A 265 -1.30 13.91 1.31
N GLY A 266 -0.54 14.28 0.28
CA GLY A 266 -0.96 15.28 -0.70
C GLY A 266 -0.58 16.69 -0.26
N LEU A 267 -1.54 17.63 -0.33
CA LEU A 267 -1.31 19.05 -0.06
C LEU A 267 -0.72 19.30 1.33
N PHE A 268 -1.24 18.63 2.38
CA PHE A 268 -0.68 18.77 3.74
C PHE A 268 0.73 18.18 3.85
N GLY A 269 1.02 17.10 3.15
CA GLY A 269 2.37 16.51 3.06
C GLY A 269 3.37 17.37 2.28
N CYS A 270 2.90 18.36 1.54
CA CYS A 270 3.69 19.28 0.73
C CYS A 270 3.68 20.72 1.27
N GLU A 271 3.58 20.89 2.58
CA GLU A 271 3.59 22.22 3.25
C GLU A 271 2.51 23.18 2.70
N VAL A 272 1.33 22.63 2.36
CA VAL A 272 0.17 23.32 1.75
C VAL A 272 0.55 24.00 0.41
N ASP A 273 1.51 23.43 -0.31
CA ASP A 273 1.99 23.94 -1.60
C ASP A 273 1.47 23.06 -2.76
N THR A 274 0.50 23.59 -3.50
CA THR A 274 -0.12 22.87 -4.61
C THR A 274 0.89 22.57 -5.74
N LEU A 275 1.83 23.49 -6.00
CA LEU A 275 2.86 23.28 -7.04
C LEU A 275 3.83 22.18 -6.63
N LEU A 276 4.22 22.12 -5.36
CA LEU A 276 5.04 21.03 -4.86
C LEU A 276 4.29 19.70 -4.92
N THR A 277 3.01 19.69 -4.54
CA THR A 277 2.14 18.49 -4.64
C THR A 277 2.06 17.98 -6.06
N GLU A 278 1.80 18.86 -7.03
CA GLU A 278 1.79 18.48 -8.44
C GLU A 278 3.16 17.98 -8.91
N ARG A 279 4.24 18.67 -8.55
CA ARG A 279 5.60 18.36 -8.96
C ARG A 279 6.07 16.97 -8.51
N ILE A 280 5.82 16.57 -7.26
CA ILE A 280 6.23 15.24 -6.79
C ILE A 280 5.45 14.10 -7.44
N HIS A 281 4.25 14.37 -7.93
CA HIS A 281 3.44 13.41 -8.66
C HIS A 281 3.64 13.46 -10.19
N ALA A 282 4.31 14.51 -10.70
CA ALA A 282 4.56 14.68 -12.13
C ALA A 282 5.73 13.83 -12.67
N PHE A 283 6.60 13.29 -11.80
CA PHE A 283 7.69 12.43 -12.26
C PHE A 283 7.17 11.26 -13.08
N PRO A 284 7.82 10.93 -14.22
CA PRO A 284 7.38 9.81 -15.08
C PRO A 284 7.34 8.46 -14.35
N GLU A 285 8.20 8.27 -13.37
CA GLU A 285 8.28 7.03 -12.58
C GLU A 285 7.14 6.91 -11.56
N ILE A 286 6.55 8.02 -11.11
CA ILE A 286 5.41 8.03 -10.19
C ILE A 286 4.14 7.74 -10.97
N SER A 287 3.45 6.67 -10.62
CA SER A 287 2.37 6.10 -11.40
C SER A 287 1.00 6.70 -11.12
N TYR A 288 0.77 7.21 -9.93
CA TYR A 288 -0.54 7.76 -9.53
C TYR A 288 -0.41 8.84 -8.47
N VAL A 289 -1.44 9.64 -8.33
CA VAL A 289 -1.58 10.64 -7.26
C VAL A 289 -2.17 9.95 -6.04
N ASN A 290 -1.50 10.06 -4.91
CA ASN A 290 -2.00 9.56 -3.64
C ASN A 290 -2.16 10.68 -2.62
N LEU A 291 -3.12 10.52 -1.72
CA LEU A 291 -3.38 11.45 -0.62
C LEU A 291 -3.92 10.69 0.60
N HIS A 292 -3.80 11.32 1.76
CA HIS A 292 -4.38 10.90 3.03
C HIS A 292 -5.35 11.97 3.54
N ILE A 293 -6.39 11.58 4.27
CA ILE A 293 -7.40 12.54 4.77
C ILE A 293 -7.72 12.23 6.23
N TRP A 294 -7.33 13.14 7.12
CA TRP A 294 -7.40 12.98 8.56
C TRP A 294 -8.18 14.13 9.24
N PRO A 295 -9.54 14.17 9.14
CA PRO A 295 -10.34 15.30 9.63
C PRO A 295 -10.11 15.65 11.10
N TYR A 296 -10.00 14.64 11.95
CA TYR A 296 -9.79 14.85 13.38
C TYR A 296 -8.36 15.31 13.68
N ASN A 297 -7.32 14.71 13.08
CA ASN A 297 -5.93 15.11 13.27
C ASN A 297 -5.67 16.54 12.76
N TRP A 298 -6.37 16.94 11.71
CA TRP A 298 -6.27 18.27 11.11
C TRP A 298 -7.24 19.30 11.70
N GLN A 299 -7.91 18.94 12.80
CA GLN A 299 -8.82 19.82 13.53
C GLN A 299 -10.02 20.32 12.69
N TRP A 300 -10.44 19.54 11.68
CA TRP A 300 -11.70 19.77 10.95
C TRP A 300 -12.91 19.28 11.73
N ALA A 301 -12.67 18.36 12.66
CA ALA A 301 -13.58 17.92 13.71
C ALA A 301 -12.77 17.73 14.99
N THR A 302 -13.31 18.16 16.14
CA THR A 302 -12.57 18.20 17.40
C THR A 302 -13.28 17.41 18.51
N ALA A 303 -12.53 17.01 19.54
CA ALA A 303 -13.09 16.33 20.69
C ALA A 303 -14.18 17.18 21.36
N GLY A 304 -15.33 16.57 21.66
CA GLY A 304 -16.48 17.25 22.26
C GLY A 304 -17.40 17.98 21.27
N HIS A 305 -16.99 18.14 20.00
CA HIS A 305 -17.75 18.84 18.96
C HIS A 305 -17.94 18.00 17.68
N LEU A 306 -17.72 16.68 17.73
CA LEU A 306 -17.76 15.82 16.53
C LEU A 306 -19.08 15.94 15.76
N ASP A 307 -20.22 15.94 16.45
CA ASP A 307 -21.54 16.05 15.81
C ASP A 307 -21.75 17.43 15.16
N GLU A 308 -21.34 18.50 15.83
CA GLU A 308 -21.52 19.88 15.39
C GLU A 308 -20.62 20.20 14.18
N GLU A 309 -19.39 19.66 14.16
CA GLU A 309 -18.37 19.92 13.15
C GLU A 309 -18.36 18.89 12.03
N PHE A 310 -19.20 17.85 12.11
CA PHE A 310 -19.19 16.74 11.17
C PHE A 310 -19.42 17.17 9.72
N ASP A 311 -20.43 18.00 9.46
CA ASP A 311 -20.71 18.48 8.12
C ASP A 311 -19.58 19.37 7.56
N ASN A 312 -18.93 20.16 8.42
CA ASN A 312 -17.71 20.89 8.03
C ASN A 312 -16.57 19.96 7.65
N ALA A 313 -16.32 18.91 8.45
CA ALA A 313 -15.29 17.91 8.13
C ALA A 313 -15.55 17.22 6.79
N ARG A 314 -16.81 16.86 6.49
CA ARG A 314 -17.22 16.29 5.20
C ARG A 314 -17.00 17.27 4.04
N GLN A 315 -17.32 18.56 4.24
CA GLN A 315 -17.11 19.60 3.23
C GLN A 315 -15.62 19.76 2.91
N LEU A 316 -14.78 19.92 3.93
CA LEU A 316 -13.34 20.07 3.77
C LEU A 316 -12.69 18.81 3.14
N THR A 317 -13.19 17.61 3.48
CA THR A 317 -12.78 16.37 2.82
C THR A 317 -13.06 16.40 1.33
N ARG A 318 -14.26 16.86 0.92
CA ARG A 318 -14.60 16.99 -0.51
C ARG A 318 -13.69 17.99 -1.22
N GLU A 319 -13.50 19.16 -0.66
CA GLU A 319 -12.63 20.21 -1.22
C GLU A 319 -11.18 19.74 -1.36
N TYR A 320 -10.68 19.03 -0.34
CA TYR A 320 -9.34 18.46 -0.38
C TYR A 320 -9.20 17.40 -1.48
N LEU A 321 -10.15 16.50 -1.61
CA LEU A 321 -10.16 15.49 -2.65
C LEU A 321 -10.26 16.12 -4.06
N GLU A 322 -11.13 17.10 -4.28
CA GLU A 322 -11.26 17.78 -5.57
C GLU A 322 -9.95 18.48 -5.98
N CYS A 323 -9.24 19.12 -5.05
CA CYS A 323 -7.93 19.71 -5.34
C CYS A 323 -6.94 18.68 -5.92
N HIS A 324 -6.95 17.44 -5.39
CA HIS A 324 -6.06 16.38 -5.87
C HIS A 324 -6.55 15.75 -7.17
N LEU A 325 -7.86 15.68 -7.39
CA LEU A 325 -8.42 15.27 -8.67
C LEU A 325 -8.07 16.25 -9.79
N ASP A 326 -8.10 17.55 -9.53
CA ASP A 326 -7.66 18.59 -10.48
C ASP A 326 -6.18 18.43 -10.86
N ILE A 327 -5.31 18.12 -9.89
CA ILE A 327 -3.90 17.81 -10.14
C ILE A 327 -3.78 16.55 -11.01
N ALA A 328 -4.50 15.50 -10.65
CA ALA A 328 -4.47 14.22 -11.35
C ALA A 328 -4.98 14.32 -12.80
N GLU A 329 -6.00 15.15 -13.04
CA GLU A 329 -6.49 15.43 -14.38
C GLU A 329 -5.41 16.07 -15.26
N ARG A 330 -4.70 17.08 -14.74
CA ARG A 330 -3.58 17.70 -15.46
C ARG A 330 -2.44 16.73 -15.74
N LEU A 331 -2.19 15.79 -14.82
CA LEU A 331 -1.14 14.78 -14.95
C LEU A 331 -1.59 13.53 -15.72
N ASN A 332 -2.88 13.37 -15.99
CA ASN A 332 -3.49 12.17 -16.57
C ASN A 332 -3.10 10.90 -15.79
N LYS A 333 -3.29 10.94 -14.45
CA LYS A 333 -2.95 9.86 -13.54
C LYS A 333 -4.15 9.48 -12.67
N PRO A 334 -4.31 8.20 -12.28
CA PRO A 334 -5.34 7.81 -11.33
C PRO A 334 -5.04 8.35 -9.93
N VAL A 335 -6.06 8.41 -9.08
CA VAL A 335 -6.00 8.88 -7.70
C VAL A 335 -6.34 7.76 -6.73
N VAL A 336 -5.60 7.66 -5.63
CA VAL A 336 -5.90 6.78 -4.50
C VAL A 336 -5.89 7.57 -3.20
N VAL A 337 -6.99 7.49 -2.44
CA VAL A 337 -7.01 7.93 -1.04
C VAL A 337 -6.43 6.79 -0.20
N GLU A 338 -5.12 6.85 0.11
CA GLU A 338 -4.41 5.72 0.72
C GLU A 338 -4.56 5.61 2.23
N GLU A 339 -4.98 6.69 2.87
CA GLU A 339 -5.39 6.69 4.27
C GLU A 339 -6.55 7.63 4.47
N PHE A 340 -7.51 7.17 5.24
CA PHE A 340 -8.56 7.99 5.81
C PHE A 340 -9.15 7.28 7.02
N GLY A 341 -9.64 8.06 7.94
CA GLY A 341 -10.28 7.54 9.14
C GLY A 341 -11.11 8.61 9.83
N PHE A 342 -11.97 8.15 10.72
CA PHE A 342 -12.75 9.00 11.61
C PHE A 342 -12.86 8.31 12.97
N PRO A 343 -12.78 9.05 14.11
CA PRO A 343 -12.84 8.41 15.43
C PRO A 343 -14.21 7.79 15.71
N ARG A 344 -14.27 6.92 16.72
CA ARG A 344 -15.52 6.43 17.29
C ARG A 344 -16.29 7.58 17.93
N ASP A 345 -17.60 7.42 18.09
CA ASP A 345 -18.45 8.46 18.69
C ASP A 345 -17.89 8.92 20.04
N SER A 346 -17.93 10.23 20.28
CA SER A 346 -17.35 10.89 21.46
C SER A 346 -15.85 10.69 21.65
N VAL A 347 -15.10 10.36 20.57
CA VAL A 347 -13.64 10.08 20.62
C VAL A 347 -13.31 9.02 21.66
N ARG A 348 -14.11 7.98 21.73
CA ARG A 348 -13.85 6.84 22.62
C ARG A 348 -13.04 5.77 21.87
N PHE A 349 -12.32 4.97 22.64
CA PHE A 349 -11.42 3.92 22.09
C PHE A 349 -11.92 2.51 22.37
N ASP A 350 -12.87 2.37 23.32
CA ASP A 350 -13.35 1.07 23.76
C ASP A 350 -14.08 0.37 22.60
N ARG A 351 -13.76 -0.89 22.38
CA ARG A 351 -14.50 -1.78 21.50
C ARG A 351 -15.99 -1.79 21.88
N GLY A 352 -16.86 -1.77 20.87
CA GLY A 352 -18.31 -1.69 21.06
C GLY A 352 -18.85 -0.27 21.26
N THR A 353 -17.98 0.76 21.33
CA THR A 353 -18.45 2.15 21.23
C THR A 353 -19.04 2.36 19.82
N PRO A 354 -20.21 3.03 19.71
CA PRO A 354 -20.81 3.30 18.41
C PRO A 354 -19.87 4.04 17.44
N THR A 355 -20.06 3.78 16.15
CA THR A 355 -19.28 4.35 15.05
C THR A 355 -20.15 5.14 14.07
N ARG A 356 -21.24 5.73 14.55
CA ARG A 356 -22.28 6.40 13.72
C ARG A 356 -21.68 7.45 12.78
N LEU A 357 -20.82 8.35 13.30
CA LEU A 357 -20.19 9.40 12.49
C LEU A 357 -19.12 8.83 11.57
N ARG A 358 -18.34 7.87 12.06
CA ARG A 358 -17.38 7.12 11.24
C ARG A 358 -18.07 6.44 10.06
N ASP A 359 -19.16 5.72 10.30
CA ASP A 359 -19.88 4.99 9.26
C ASP A 359 -20.44 5.95 8.19
N ALA A 360 -20.95 7.11 8.61
CA ALA A 360 -21.41 8.15 7.69
C ALA A 360 -20.25 8.75 6.87
N TYR A 361 -19.11 9.02 7.51
CA TYR A 361 -17.91 9.53 6.84
C TYR A 361 -17.34 8.53 5.83
N TYR A 362 -17.26 7.26 6.22
CA TYR A 362 -16.83 6.18 5.32
C TYR A 362 -17.78 6.04 4.13
N THR A 363 -19.09 6.06 4.37
CA THR A 363 -20.09 5.98 3.30
C THR A 363 -19.86 7.05 2.23
N ASP A 364 -19.62 8.30 2.62
CA ASP A 364 -19.38 9.38 1.67
C ASP A 364 -18.17 9.09 0.76
N LEU A 365 -17.07 8.63 1.34
CA LEU A 365 -15.83 8.43 0.60
C LEU A 365 -15.91 7.17 -0.27
N LEU A 366 -16.49 6.09 0.25
CA LEU A 366 -16.71 4.86 -0.51
C LEU A 366 -17.68 5.07 -1.69
N ASP A 367 -18.73 5.85 -1.50
CA ASP A 367 -19.66 6.23 -2.57
C ASP A 367 -18.99 7.06 -3.66
N ARG A 368 -18.00 7.88 -3.31
CA ARG A 368 -17.18 8.63 -4.29
C ARG A 368 -16.36 7.68 -5.19
N VAL A 369 -15.76 6.64 -4.63
CA VAL A 369 -15.03 5.62 -5.41
C VAL A 369 -15.98 4.85 -6.32
N ILE A 370 -17.15 4.44 -5.82
CA ILE A 370 -18.17 3.73 -6.58
C ILE A 370 -18.70 4.60 -7.74
N GLY A 371 -19.02 5.87 -7.47
CA GLY A 371 -19.46 6.83 -8.49
C GLY A 371 -18.38 7.08 -9.54
N SER A 372 -17.13 7.22 -9.12
CA SER A 372 -15.99 7.38 -10.03
C SER A 372 -15.88 6.19 -11.00
N LYS A 373 -16.05 4.94 -10.52
CA LYS A 373 -16.08 3.77 -11.40
C LYS A 373 -17.19 3.85 -12.42
N ALA A 374 -18.41 4.23 -12.01
CA ALA A 374 -19.57 4.34 -12.89
C ALA A 374 -19.34 5.36 -14.03
N GLU A 375 -18.57 6.40 -13.76
CA GLU A 375 -18.25 7.49 -14.68
C GLU A 375 -16.94 7.28 -15.44
N GLY A 376 -16.13 6.27 -15.09
CA GLY A 376 -14.79 6.08 -15.63
C GLY A 376 -13.82 7.15 -15.16
N GLY A 377 -14.03 7.68 -13.94
CA GLY A 377 -13.27 8.77 -13.36
C GLY A 377 -11.92 8.35 -12.79
N LEU A 378 -11.13 9.35 -12.37
CA LEU A 378 -9.75 9.17 -11.92
C LEU A 378 -9.62 8.64 -10.48
N LEU A 379 -10.63 8.82 -9.61
CA LEU A 379 -10.59 8.26 -8.26
C LEU A 379 -10.75 6.74 -8.34
N ALA A 380 -9.63 6.04 -8.37
CA ALA A 380 -9.57 4.62 -8.69
C ALA A 380 -9.59 3.72 -7.44
N GLY A 381 -9.34 4.25 -6.26
CA GLY A 381 -9.37 3.44 -5.05
C GLY A 381 -9.17 4.21 -3.76
N CYS A 382 -9.37 3.47 -2.68
CA CYS A 382 -9.04 3.95 -1.34
C CYS A 382 -8.61 2.79 -0.43
N ASN A 383 -7.80 3.12 0.61
CA ASN A 383 -7.41 2.22 1.68
C ASN A 383 -7.78 2.87 3.02
N PHE A 384 -8.78 2.36 3.70
CA PHE A 384 -9.13 2.88 5.02
C PHE A 384 -8.02 2.57 6.05
N TRP A 385 -7.90 3.43 7.05
CA TRP A 385 -7.05 3.18 8.21
C TRP A 385 -7.91 2.75 9.38
N GLY A 386 -7.81 1.53 9.86
CA GLY A 386 -7.10 0.40 9.26
C GLY A 386 -7.71 -0.87 9.82
N TRP A 387 -7.39 -2.02 9.27
CA TRP A 387 -7.98 -3.29 9.69
C TRP A 387 -7.40 -3.78 11.01
N ALA A 388 -8.24 -3.94 12.02
CA ALA A 388 -7.93 -4.58 13.28
C ALA A 388 -8.42 -6.04 13.33
N GLY A 389 -9.53 -6.32 12.65
CA GLY A 389 -10.11 -7.65 12.60
C GLY A 389 -10.44 -8.22 13.98
N GLU A 390 -9.89 -9.40 14.26
CA GLU A 390 -10.10 -10.10 15.54
C GLU A 390 -9.28 -9.56 16.72
N ALA A 391 -8.42 -8.54 16.50
CA ALA A 391 -7.55 -7.97 17.53
C ALA A 391 -8.32 -7.54 18.78
N ARG A 392 -7.70 -7.72 19.92
CA ARG A 392 -8.23 -7.30 21.23
C ARG A 392 -7.07 -6.75 22.06
N PRO A 393 -6.59 -5.52 21.74
CA PRO A 393 -5.48 -4.91 22.45
C PRO A 393 -5.83 -4.78 23.94
N ALA A 394 -4.88 -5.14 24.81
CA ALA A 394 -5.10 -5.15 26.25
C ALA A 394 -4.88 -3.79 26.91
N HIS A 395 -4.08 -2.92 26.29
CA HIS A 395 -3.69 -1.63 26.86
C HIS A 395 -4.16 -0.47 25.96
N HIS A 396 -4.35 0.69 26.58
CA HIS A 396 -4.69 1.92 25.87
C HIS A 396 -3.57 2.36 24.91
N ASN A 397 -2.34 2.30 25.39
CA ASN A 397 -1.15 2.50 24.56
C ASN A 397 -0.52 1.13 24.34
N TRP A 398 -0.21 0.81 23.10
CA TRP A 398 0.33 -0.49 22.73
C TRP A 398 1.58 -0.85 23.53
N GLN A 399 1.63 -2.09 23.99
CA GLN A 399 2.78 -2.69 24.63
C GLN A 399 3.13 -3.99 23.92
N ARG A 400 4.40 -4.36 23.91
CA ARG A 400 4.82 -5.62 23.30
C ARG A 400 4.07 -6.80 23.92
N GLY A 401 3.48 -7.62 23.06
CA GLY A 401 2.59 -8.73 23.43
C GLY A 401 1.11 -8.42 23.34
N ASP A 402 0.72 -7.15 23.12
CA ASP A 402 -0.63 -6.82 22.72
C ASP A 402 -0.89 -7.19 21.27
N ASP A 403 -2.14 -7.50 20.96
CA ASP A 403 -2.57 -7.64 19.57
C ASP A 403 -2.34 -6.34 18.79
N PHE A 404 -1.79 -6.46 17.59
CA PHE A 404 -1.79 -5.34 16.64
C PHE A 404 -3.20 -5.07 16.14
N CYS A 405 -3.64 -3.81 16.17
CA CYS A 405 -4.96 -3.39 15.73
C CYS A 405 -4.98 -2.33 14.62
N CYS A 406 -3.86 -2.08 13.98
CA CYS A 406 -3.59 -1.05 12.99
C CYS A 406 -3.34 0.36 13.54
N ASP A 407 -3.86 0.75 14.69
CA ASP A 407 -3.40 1.98 15.36
C ASP A 407 -1.95 1.79 15.80
N PRO A 408 -1.01 2.66 15.39
CA PRO A 408 0.39 2.51 15.74
C PRO A 408 0.66 2.80 17.23
N ALA A 409 1.86 2.45 17.71
CA ALA A 409 2.19 2.51 19.13
C ALA A 409 2.13 3.92 19.76
N HIS A 410 2.19 4.98 18.95
CA HIS A 410 2.09 6.36 19.43
C HIS A 410 0.63 6.82 19.63
N GLU A 411 -0.33 6.08 19.11
CA GLU A 411 -1.77 6.40 19.20
C GLU A 411 -2.49 5.50 20.21
N PRO A 412 -3.62 5.98 20.78
CA PRO A 412 -4.50 5.11 21.56
C PRO A 412 -5.02 3.95 20.74
N GLN A 413 -4.95 2.73 21.28
CA GLN A 413 -5.43 1.54 20.62
C GLN A 413 -6.96 1.52 20.58
N GLY A 414 -7.54 1.39 19.39
CA GLY A 414 -8.99 1.54 19.15
C GLY A 414 -9.40 2.91 18.58
N PHE A 415 -8.41 3.77 18.26
CA PHE A 415 -8.69 5.14 17.80
C PHE A 415 -9.35 5.17 16.42
N TYR A 416 -8.69 4.60 15.42
CA TYR A 416 -9.18 4.56 14.05
C TYR A 416 -9.47 3.16 13.54
N CYS A 417 -8.92 2.14 14.17
CA CYS A 417 -9.00 0.78 13.67
C CYS A 417 -10.44 0.25 13.57
N VAL A 418 -10.66 -0.62 12.60
CA VAL A 418 -11.94 -1.29 12.33
C VAL A 418 -11.85 -2.74 12.81
N TYR A 419 -12.63 -3.08 13.82
CA TYR A 419 -12.77 -4.44 14.30
C TYR A 419 -13.72 -5.25 13.42
N ASP A 420 -13.60 -6.57 13.46
CA ASP A 420 -14.41 -7.51 12.67
C ASP A 420 -15.90 -7.47 12.99
N ASP A 421 -16.27 -7.00 14.19
CA ASP A 421 -17.64 -6.84 14.68
C ASP A 421 -18.15 -5.38 14.69
N ASP A 422 -17.38 -4.44 14.14
CA ASP A 422 -17.84 -3.06 13.93
C ASP A 422 -18.87 -2.99 12.79
N THR A 423 -19.85 -2.10 12.90
CA THR A 423 -20.78 -1.79 11.80
C THR A 423 -20.03 -1.28 10.56
N THR A 424 -18.92 -0.60 10.76
CA THR A 424 -18.01 -0.16 9.69
C THR A 424 -17.50 -1.34 8.84
N ALA A 425 -17.23 -2.50 9.45
CA ALA A 425 -16.75 -3.68 8.71
C ALA A 425 -17.81 -4.25 7.75
N GLU A 426 -19.09 -4.23 8.15
CA GLU A 426 -20.20 -4.63 7.28
C GLU A 426 -20.48 -3.59 6.18
N LEU A 427 -20.36 -2.30 6.52
CA LEU A 427 -20.48 -1.21 5.55
C LEU A 427 -19.43 -1.34 4.44
N ILE A 428 -18.17 -1.69 4.78
CA ILE A 428 -17.10 -1.95 3.82
C ILE A 428 -17.44 -3.14 2.91
N ARG A 429 -17.98 -4.22 3.48
CA ARG A 429 -18.46 -5.38 2.71
C ARG A 429 -19.52 -4.98 1.67
N ASP A 430 -20.52 -4.23 2.10
CA ASP A 430 -21.60 -3.78 1.23
C ASP A 430 -21.11 -2.82 0.15
N ALA A 431 -20.19 -1.92 0.48
CA ALA A 431 -19.57 -1.01 -0.49
C ALA A 431 -18.77 -1.77 -1.55
N ASN A 432 -17.98 -2.79 -1.17
CA ASN A 432 -17.25 -3.62 -2.12
C ASN A 432 -18.18 -4.41 -3.04
N ARG A 433 -19.30 -4.96 -2.53
CA ARG A 433 -20.33 -5.60 -3.36
C ARG A 433 -20.94 -4.62 -4.37
N ARG A 434 -21.23 -3.39 -3.94
CA ARG A 434 -21.73 -2.33 -4.82
C ARG A 434 -20.70 -1.93 -5.86
N LEU A 435 -19.44 -1.79 -5.45
CA LEU A 435 -18.33 -1.48 -6.36
C LEU A 435 -18.19 -2.57 -7.43
N GLU A 436 -18.22 -3.85 -7.04
CA GLU A 436 -18.17 -4.97 -7.98
C GLU A 436 -19.34 -4.94 -8.98
N ALA A 437 -20.56 -4.74 -8.47
CA ALA A 437 -21.78 -4.70 -9.28
C ALA A 437 -21.91 -3.45 -10.18
N THR A 438 -21.12 -2.40 -9.95
CA THR A 438 -21.19 -1.16 -10.69
C THR A 438 -20.56 -1.35 -12.09
N PRO A 439 -21.33 -1.18 -13.18
CA PRO A 439 -20.80 -1.32 -14.55
C PRO A 439 -19.87 -0.17 -14.89
N LEU A 440 -18.94 -0.43 -15.79
CA LEU A 440 -18.12 0.60 -16.42
C LEU A 440 -18.93 1.38 -17.47
N PRO A 441 -18.50 2.61 -17.84
CA PRO A 441 -19.12 3.37 -18.90
C PRO A 441 -19.25 2.55 -20.20
N GLY A 442 -20.46 2.48 -20.76
CA GLY A 442 -20.76 1.73 -21.99
C GLY A 442 -21.06 0.23 -21.81
N GLU A 443 -20.89 -0.36 -20.63
CA GLU A 443 -21.30 -1.74 -20.36
C GLU A 443 -22.82 -1.85 -20.07
N ALA A 444 -23.40 -0.84 -19.44
CA ALA A 444 -24.85 -0.80 -19.13
C ALA A 444 -25.76 -0.87 -20.36
N THR A 445 -25.27 -0.47 -21.54
CA THR A 445 -26.04 -0.44 -22.81
C THR A 445 -26.09 -1.81 -23.50
N LYS A 446 -25.32 -2.80 -23.09
CA LYS A 446 -25.28 -4.14 -23.71
C LYS A 446 -26.19 -5.17 -23.02
N ALA A 447 -26.83 -4.79 -21.91
CA ALA A 447 -27.69 -5.67 -21.11
C ALA A 447 -29.20 -5.40 -21.32
N GLN A 448 -29.56 -4.51 -22.23
CA GLN A 448 -30.94 -4.30 -22.76
C GLN A 448 -31.04 -4.80 -24.20
#